data_fb3571989573c4a5db78d57de5c32111
#
_entry.id   fb3571989573c4a5db78d57de5c32111
#
_cell.length_a   1.000
_cell.length_b   1.000
_cell.length_c   1.000
_cell.angle_alpha   90.00
_cell.angle_beta   90.00
_cell.angle_gamma   90.00
#
_symmetry.space_group_name_H-M   'P 1'
#
loop_
_entity.id
_entity.type
_entity.pdbx_description
1 polymer ?
#
loop_
_entity_poly.entity_id
_entity_poly.type
_entity_poly.pdbx_seq_one_letter_code
_entity_poly.pdbx_strand_id
1 'polypeptide(L)'
;VSRTSSVSAAPAQAADDAVIAAPATYIKRGTPAFMRVTLALFSAGLATFALLYCVQPILPVLSQEFGVTPATSSVSLSVATGMLAVGLLFTGPLSDAIGRKNVMVTALLLASICTLLATMMHSWHGILLMRALIGLSLSGVAAVGMTYLSEEIHPSVVRSRWDFISAVTPSAA
;
A
#
# COMPACT_ATOMS: atom_id res chain seq x y z
N VAL A 1 22.74 -1.13 62.02
CA VAL A 1 21.91 -2.18 61.44
C VAL A 1 21.00 -1.51 60.40
N SER A 2 21.45 -1.41 59.15
CA SER A 2 20.64 -0.89 58.01
C SER A 2 20.08 -2.09 57.26
N ARG A 3 18.77 -2.25 57.31
CA ARG A 3 18.02 -3.13 56.40
C ARG A 3 17.67 -2.35 55.18
N THR A 4 18.35 -2.60 54.07
CA THR A 4 17.91 -2.20 52.73
C THR A 4 16.83 -3.16 52.27
N SER A 5 15.58 -2.68 52.21
CA SER A 5 14.43 -3.39 51.63
C SER A 5 14.62 -3.43 50.12
N SER A 6 14.91 -4.61 49.59
CA SER A 6 14.86 -4.88 48.14
C SER A 6 13.40 -4.82 47.65
N VAL A 7 13.04 -3.75 46.98
CA VAL A 7 11.75 -3.63 46.27
C VAL A 7 11.80 -4.59 45.09
N SER A 8 10.94 -5.60 45.14
CA SER A 8 10.78 -6.61 44.12
C SER A 8 10.23 -6.00 42.82
N ALA A 9 11.04 -5.89 41.81
CA ALA A 9 10.66 -5.43 40.47
C ALA A 9 10.04 -6.56 39.57
N ALA A 10 9.71 -7.69 40.20
CA ALA A 10 9.26 -8.89 39.50
C ALA A 10 7.89 -8.81 38.73
N PRO A 11 6.85 -8.06 39.19
CA PRO A 11 5.57 -8.08 38.47
C PRO A 11 5.53 -7.25 37.21
N ALA A 12 6.34 -6.19 37.10
CA ALA A 12 6.37 -5.35 35.88
C ALA A 12 7.10 -6.03 34.72
N GLN A 13 8.17 -6.75 35.01
CA GLN A 13 8.93 -7.51 34.01
C GLN A 13 8.14 -8.70 33.45
N ALA A 14 7.39 -9.40 34.31
CA ALA A 14 6.52 -10.51 33.90
C ALA A 14 5.35 -10.03 33.01
N ALA A 15 4.86 -8.81 33.20
CA ALA A 15 3.83 -8.22 32.35
C ALA A 15 4.39 -7.79 30.97
N ASP A 16 5.60 -7.25 30.91
CA ASP A 16 6.28 -6.93 29.65
C ASP A 16 6.65 -8.19 28.86
N ASP A 17 7.12 -9.24 29.52
CA ASP A 17 7.44 -10.52 28.89
C ASP A 17 6.17 -11.22 28.36
N ALA A 18 5.03 -11.06 29.01
CA ALA A 18 3.74 -11.59 28.57
C ALA A 18 3.19 -10.85 27.33
N VAL A 19 3.45 -9.54 27.19
CA VAL A 19 3.06 -8.75 26.00
C VAL A 19 3.93 -9.12 24.80
N ILE A 20 5.21 -9.47 25.03
CA ILE A 20 6.15 -9.92 23.98
C ILE A 20 5.85 -11.36 23.54
N ALA A 21 5.22 -12.17 24.40
CA ALA A 21 4.91 -13.59 24.16
C ALA A 21 3.55 -13.84 23.47
N ALA A 22 2.77 -12.80 23.10
CA ALA A 22 1.61 -12.99 22.25
C ALA A 22 2.08 -13.54 20.89
N PRO A 23 1.69 -14.76 20.47
CA PRO A 23 2.12 -15.31 19.18
C PRO A 23 1.48 -14.46 18.09
N ALA A 24 2.23 -13.53 17.55
CA ALA A 24 1.90 -12.95 16.27
C ALA A 24 1.81 -14.13 15.29
N THR A 25 0.62 -14.41 14.79
CA THR A 25 0.37 -15.52 13.86
C THR A 25 0.99 -15.16 12.50
N TYR A 26 2.32 -15.20 12.45
CA TYR A 26 3.06 -15.01 11.20
C TYR A 26 2.73 -16.16 10.27
N ILE A 27 2.19 -15.84 9.10
CA ILE A 27 1.97 -16.83 8.04
C ILE A 27 3.36 -17.33 7.62
N LYS A 28 3.68 -18.60 7.93
CA LYS A 28 4.98 -19.17 7.60
C LYS A 28 5.15 -19.23 6.08
N ARG A 29 6.32 -18.80 5.59
CA ARG A 29 6.72 -18.97 4.18
C ARG A 29 6.57 -20.44 3.77
N GLY A 30 5.97 -20.67 2.58
CA GLY A 30 5.74 -22.02 2.06
C GLY A 30 4.40 -22.66 2.43
N THR A 31 3.53 -21.98 3.19
CA THR A 31 2.17 -22.46 3.43
C THR A 31 1.22 -22.11 2.27
N PRO A 32 0.17 -22.91 2.01
CA PRO A 32 -0.85 -22.56 1.00
C PRO A 32 -1.54 -21.22 1.27
N ALA A 33 -1.64 -20.81 2.53
CA ALA A 33 -2.16 -19.52 2.93
C ALA A 33 -1.25 -18.37 2.47
N PHE A 34 0.06 -18.50 2.65
CA PHE A 34 1.06 -17.55 2.17
C PHE A 34 0.98 -17.36 0.66
N MET A 35 0.92 -18.44 -0.09
CA MET A 35 0.82 -18.39 -1.55
C MET A 35 -0.45 -17.68 -2.03
N ARG A 36 -1.59 -17.93 -1.38
CA ARG A 36 -2.87 -17.25 -1.69
C ARG A 36 -2.80 -15.75 -1.44
N VAL A 37 -2.24 -15.33 -0.32
CA VAL A 37 -2.10 -13.90 0.02
C VAL A 37 -1.14 -13.22 -0.94
N THR A 38 0.02 -13.82 -1.22
CA THR A 38 1.01 -13.27 -2.17
C THR A 38 0.41 -13.14 -3.57
N LEU A 39 -0.31 -14.16 -4.04
CA LEU A 39 -0.96 -14.13 -5.36
C LEU A 39 -2.09 -13.07 -5.41
N ALA A 40 -2.86 -12.91 -4.33
CA ALA A 40 -3.88 -11.88 -4.22
C ALA A 40 -3.28 -10.46 -4.27
N LEU A 41 -2.21 -10.22 -3.54
CA LEU A 41 -1.50 -8.94 -3.56
C LEU A 41 -0.85 -8.66 -4.91
N PHE A 42 -0.26 -9.67 -5.52
CA PHE A 42 0.32 -9.56 -6.87
C PHE A 42 -0.75 -9.21 -7.92
N SER A 43 -1.89 -9.92 -7.90
CA SER A 43 -2.99 -9.66 -8.83
C SER A 43 -3.62 -8.28 -8.60
N ALA A 44 -3.75 -7.83 -7.34
CA ALA A 44 -4.22 -6.49 -7.01
C ALA A 44 -3.25 -5.41 -7.50
N GLY A 45 -1.94 -5.61 -7.35
CA GLY A 45 -0.91 -4.74 -7.90
C GLY A 45 -0.96 -4.67 -9.42
N LEU A 46 -1.07 -5.82 -10.09
CA LEU A 46 -1.19 -5.90 -11.55
C LEU A 46 -2.45 -5.17 -12.04
N ALA A 47 -3.60 -5.39 -11.38
CA ALA A 47 -4.85 -4.69 -11.69
C ALA A 47 -4.72 -3.17 -11.50
N THR A 48 -4.04 -2.72 -10.45
CA THR A 48 -3.76 -1.31 -10.21
C THR A 48 -2.97 -0.69 -11.36
N PHE A 49 -1.88 -1.35 -11.78
CA PHE A 49 -1.08 -0.89 -12.92
C PHE A 49 -1.89 -0.90 -14.21
N ALA A 50 -2.65 -1.95 -14.48
CA ALA A 50 -3.49 -2.04 -15.67
C ALA A 50 -4.51 -0.90 -15.71
N LEU A 51 -5.26 -0.65 -14.63
CA LEU A 51 -6.26 0.41 -14.56
C LEU A 51 -5.66 1.82 -14.68
N LEU A 52 -4.48 2.04 -14.12
CA LEU A 52 -3.80 3.33 -14.16
C LEU A 52 -3.25 3.64 -15.56
N TYR A 53 -2.59 2.66 -16.17
CA TYR A 53 -1.83 2.85 -17.40
C TYR A 53 -2.57 2.44 -18.69
N CYS A 54 -3.76 1.81 -18.62
CA CYS A 54 -4.55 1.44 -19.79
C CYS A 54 -4.88 2.62 -20.71
N VAL A 55 -4.81 3.84 -20.21
CA VAL A 55 -5.06 5.05 -21.02
C VAL A 55 -3.89 5.41 -21.95
N GLN A 56 -2.67 4.98 -21.66
CA GLN A 56 -1.49 5.39 -22.45
C GLN A 56 -1.62 5.09 -23.96
N PRO A 57 -2.01 3.89 -24.40
CA PRO A 57 -2.18 3.61 -25.82
C PRO A 57 -3.37 4.36 -26.43
N ILE A 58 -4.30 4.87 -25.63
CA ILE A 58 -5.50 5.57 -26.09
C ILE A 58 -5.29 7.09 -26.12
N LEU A 59 -4.21 7.63 -25.55
CA LEU A 59 -3.95 9.08 -25.52
C LEU A 59 -4.02 9.76 -26.89
N PRO A 60 -3.48 9.18 -28.01
CA PRO A 60 -3.62 9.78 -29.33
C PRO A 60 -5.08 9.85 -29.81
N VAL A 61 -5.86 8.81 -29.52
CA VAL A 61 -7.28 8.76 -29.86
C VAL A 61 -8.07 9.81 -29.09
N LEU A 62 -7.82 9.92 -27.78
CA LEU A 62 -8.40 10.96 -26.90
C LEU A 62 -8.08 12.37 -27.41
N SER A 63 -6.84 12.59 -27.86
CA SER A 63 -6.41 13.86 -28.43
C SER A 63 -7.23 14.25 -29.65
N GLN A 64 -7.49 13.31 -30.55
CA GLN A 64 -8.27 13.52 -31.76
C GLN A 64 -9.78 13.67 -31.48
N GLU A 65 -10.34 12.81 -30.64
CA GLU A 65 -11.77 12.79 -30.30
C GLU A 65 -12.23 14.09 -29.62
N PHE A 66 -11.41 14.56 -28.66
CA PHE A 66 -11.76 15.77 -27.88
C PHE A 66 -11.12 17.06 -28.41
N GLY A 67 -10.39 17.00 -29.52
CA GLY A 67 -9.74 18.17 -30.11
C GLY A 67 -8.71 18.83 -29.19
N VAL A 68 -8.07 18.04 -28.29
CA VAL A 68 -7.06 18.54 -27.34
C VAL A 68 -5.65 18.19 -27.85
N THR A 69 -4.66 18.96 -27.38
CA THR A 69 -3.27 18.66 -27.76
C THR A 69 -2.77 17.35 -27.14
N PRO A 70 -1.78 16.66 -27.71
CA PRO A 70 -1.19 15.47 -27.11
C PRO A 70 -0.65 15.71 -25.69
N ALA A 71 -0.14 16.89 -25.41
CA ALA A 71 0.28 17.30 -24.08
C ALA A 71 -0.90 17.39 -23.11
N THR A 72 -2.03 17.95 -23.56
CA THR A 72 -3.25 18.02 -22.76
C THR A 72 -3.86 16.64 -22.52
N SER A 73 -3.81 15.73 -23.49
CA SER A 73 -4.33 14.36 -23.29
C SER A 73 -3.56 13.59 -22.22
N SER A 74 -2.25 13.82 -22.06
CA SER A 74 -1.43 13.22 -21.01
C SER A 74 -1.79 13.68 -19.59
N VAL A 75 -2.49 14.83 -19.44
CA VAL A 75 -2.99 15.30 -18.14
C VAL A 75 -3.93 14.27 -17.51
N SER A 76 -4.64 13.47 -18.31
CA SER A 76 -5.51 12.41 -17.80
C SER A 76 -4.76 11.36 -16.97
N LEU A 77 -3.53 11.03 -17.34
CA LEU A 77 -2.66 10.16 -16.56
C LEU A 77 -2.10 10.87 -15.33
N SER A 78 -1.65 12.12 -15.50
CA SER A 78 -1.10 12.92 -14.40
C SER A 78 -2.12 13.17 -13.30
N VAL A 79 -3.38 13.44 -13.64
CA VAL A 79 -4.48 13.59 -12.68
C VAL A 79 -4.71 12.29 -11.91
N ALA A 80 -4.73 11.15 -12.56
CA ALA A 80 -4.92 9.86 -11.89
C ALA A 80 -3.77 9.56 -10.92
N THR A 81 -2.52 9.74 -11.34
CA THR A 81 -1.34 9.51 -10.49
C THR A 81 -1.22 10.54 -9.36
N GLY A 82 -1.56 11.80 -9.62
CA GLY A 82 -1.60 12.86 -8.60
C GLY A 82 -2.65 12.57 -7.52
N MET A 83 -3.85 12.17 -7.93
CA MET A 83 -4.91 11.82 -6.98
C MET A 83 -4.63 10.52 -6.22
N LEU A 84 -3.91 9.59 -6.83
CA LEU A 84 -3.39 8.41 -6.11
C LEU A 84 -2.42 8.84 -5.01
N ALA A 85 -1.49 9.74 -5.30
CA ALA A 85 -0.54 10.24 -4.31
C ALA A 85 -1.24 10.99 -3.17
N VAL A 86 -2.21 11.86 -3.48
CA VAL A 86 -3.03 12.54 -2.48
C VAL A 86 -3.83 11.54 -1.64
N GLY A 87 -4.44 10.55 -2.30
CA GLY A 87 -5.20 9.50 -1.62
C GLY A 87 -4.37 8.69 -0.62
N LEU A 88 -3.10 8.41 -0.92
CA LEU A 88 -2.21 7.68 -0.02
C LEU A 88 -2.05 8.34 1.35
N LEU A 89 -2.09 9.68 1.42
CA LEU A 89 -2.00 10.42 2.68
C LEU A 89 -3.16 10.12 3.64
N PHE A 90 -4.34 9.82 3.09
CA PHE A 90 -5.56 9.60 3.87
C PHE A 90 -5.93 8.13 4.02
N THR A 91 -5.50 7.29 3.07
CA THR A 91 -5.92 5.88 3.01
C THR A 91 -5.19 5.01 4.03
N GLY A 92 -3.98 5.38 4.46
CA GLY A 92 -3.25 4.66 5.52
C GLY A 92 -4.08 4.57 6.81
N PRO A 93 -4.41 5.69 7.46
CA PRO A 93 -5.26 5.70 8.66
C PRO A 93 -6.65 5.09 8.46
N LEU A 94 -7.24 5.29 7.27
CA LEU A 94 -8.55 4.74 6.92
C LEU A 94 -8.52 3.20 6.83
N SER A 95 -7.43 2.64 6.31
CA SER A 95 -7.23 1.19 6.20
C SER A 95 -7.14 0.51 7.56
N ASP A 96 -6.52 1.18 8.54
CA ASP A 96 -6.43 0.67 9.91
C ASP A 96 -7.79 0.69 10.62
N ALA A 97 -8.65 1.68 10.32
CA ALA A 97 -9.99 1.81 10.93
C ALA A 97 -11.03 0.83 10.34
N ILE A 98 -11.05 0.61 9.02
CA ILE A 98 -12.09 -0.17 8.32
C ILE A 98 -11.67 -1.63 8.13
N GLY A 99 -10.36 -1.89 8.18
CA GLY A 99 -9.77 -3.19 7.92
C GLY A 99 -9.24 -3.33 6.48
N ARG A 100 -8.02 -3.76 6.37
CA ARG A 100 -7.20 -3.79 5.14
C ARG A 100 -7.88 -4.51 3.97
N LYS A 101 -8.47 -5.69 4.22
CA LYS A 101 -9.17 -6.47 3.18
C LYS A 101 -10.35 -5.70 2.58
N ASN A 102 -11.15 -5.06 3.43
CA ASN A 102 -12.34 -4.33 2.98
C ASN A 102 -11.94 -3.11 2.14
N VAL A 103 -10.93 -2.36 2.59
CA VAL A 103 -10.40 -1.20 1.84
C VAL A 103 -9.88 -1.62 0.47
N MET A 104 -9.13 -2.71 0.38
CA MET A 104 -8.59 -3.20 -0.89
C MET A 104 -9.70 -3.63 -1.87
N VAL A 105 -10.70 -4.36 -1.39
CA VAL A 105 -11.82 -4.82 -2.23
C VAL A 105 -12.68 -3.66 -2.69
N THR A 106 -13.06 -2.74 -1.79
CA THR A 106 -13.87 -1.56 -2.14
C THR A 106 -13.11 -0.63 -3.07
N ALA A 107 -11.82 -0.45 -2.90
CA ALA A 107 -10.96 0.35 -3.76
C ALA A 107 -10.94 -0.19 -5.21
N LEU A 108 -10.74 -1.50 -5.38
CA LEU A 108 -10.74 -2.14 -6.71
C LEU A 108 -12.12 -2.09 -7.37
N LEU A 109 -13.19 -2.33 -6.62
CA LEU A 109 -14.55 -2.25 -7.13
C LEU A 109 -14.89 -0.83 -7.58
N LEU A 110 -14.58 0.17 -6.76
CA LEU A 110 -14.83 1.56 -7.09
C LEU A 110 -14.01 2.01 -8.31
N ALA A 111 -12.73 1.65 -8.37
CA ALA A 111 -11.88 1.93 -9.53
C ALA A 111 -12.43 1.29 -10.81
N SER A 112 -12.92 0.05 -10.75
CA SER A 112 -13.53 -0.66 -11.89
C SER A 112 -14.81 0.03 -12.35
N ILE A 113 -15.68 0.40 -11.42
CA ILE A 113 -16.92 1.14 -11.73
C ILE A 113 -16.59 2.50 -12.38
N CYS A 114 -15.67 3.26 -11.81
CA CYS A 114 -15.24 4.55 -12.38
C CYS A 114 -14.63 4.38 -13.78
N THR A 115 -13.89 3.28 -14.03
CA THR A 115 -13.34 2.99 -15.35
C THR A 115 -14.44 2.71 -16.35
N LEU A 116 -15.47 1.93 -15.99
CA LEU A 116 -16.63 1.70 -16.85
C LEU A 116 -17.41 3.00 -17.12
N LEU A 117 -17.62 3.82 -16.08
CA LEU A 117 -18.28 5.12 -16.25
C LEU A 117 -17.47 6.08 -17.13
N ALA A 118 -16.14 6.01 -17.08
CA ALA A 118 -15.28 6.82 -17.94
C ALA A 118 -15.53 6.56 -19.45
N THR A 119 -15.91 5.34 -19.83
CA THR A 119 -16.23 5.00 -21.22
C THR A 119 -17.55 5.63 -21.70
N MET A 120 -18.39 6.07 -20.77
CA MET A 120 -19.68 6.74 -21.06
C MET A 120 -19.54 8.26 -21.10
N MET A 121 -18.36 8.79 -20.80
CA MET A 121 -18.15 10.24 -20.75
C MET A 121 -17.91 10.82 -22.14
N HIS A 122 -18.73 11.79 -22.53
CA HIS A 122 -18.64 12.50 -23.81
C HIS A 122 -17.96 13.87 -23.69
N SER A 123 -17.39 14.19 -22.53
CA SER A 123 -16.70 15.44 -22.29
C SER A 123 -15.31 15.21 -21.70
N TRP A 124 -14.35 16.03 -22.12
CA TRP A 124 -12.98 15.98 -21.62
C TRP A 124 -12.90 16.11 -20.08
N HIS A 125 -13.66 17.05 -19.51
CA HIS A 125 -13.71 17.25 -18.05
C HIS A 125 -14.31 16.05 -17.31
N GLY A 126 -15.30 15.38 -17.91
CA GLY A 126 -15.86 14.14 -17.36
C GLY A 126 -14.83 13.01 -17.29
N ILE A 127 -14.01 12.85 -18.33
CA ILE A 127 -12.90 11.88 -18.32
C ILE A 127 -11.87 12.23 -17.25
N LEU A 128 -11.48 13.50 -17.12
CA LEU A 128 -10.54 13.92 -16.07
C LEU A 128 -11.07 13.63 -14.66
N LEU A 129 -12.37 13.90 -14.43
CA LEU A 129 -13.01 13.58 -13.15
C LEU A 129 -12.99 12.09 -12.84
N MET A 130 -13.36 11.25 -13.83
CA MET A 130 -13.31 9.80 -13.64
C MET A 130 -11.88 9.31 -13.40
N ARG A 131 -10.88 9.88 -14.07
CA ARG A 131 -9.46 9.59 -13.83
C ARG A 131 -9.00 9.99 -12.42
N ALA A 132 -9.46 11.13 -11.93
CA ALA A 132 -9.21 11.56 -10.55
C ALA A 132 -9.78 10.54 -9.54
N LEU A 133 -11.03 10.10 -9.74
CA LEU A 133 -11.69 9.12 -8.88
C LEU A 133 -11.03 7.74 -8.95
N ILE A 134 -10.58 7.31 -10.12
CA ILE A 134 -9.82 6.06 -10.29
C ILE A 134 -8.53 6.14 -9.49
N GLY A 135 -7.75 7.22 -9.63
CA GLY A 135 -6.50 7.39 -8.87
C GLY A 135 -6.73 7.38 -7.36
N LEU A 136 -7.73 8.13 -6.89
CA LEU A 136 -8.11 8.17 -5.48
C LEU A 136 -8.53 6.79 -4.95
N SER A 137 -9.32 6.05 -5.73
CA SER A 137 -9.74 4.70 -5.35
C SER A 137 -8.55 3.74 -5.27
N LEU A 138 -7.64 3.77 -6.25
CA LEU A 138 -6.46 2.90 -6.29
C LEU A 138 -5.47 3.16 -5.15
N SER A 139 -5.51 4.33 -4.51
CA SER A 139 -4.70 4.62 -3.32
C SER A 139 -4.96 3.63 -2.18
N GLY A 140 -6.20 3.12 -2.05
CA GLY A 140 -6.54 2.09 -1.08
C GLY A 140 -5.78 0.78 -1.28
N VAL A 141 -5.60 0.36 -2.52
CA VAL A 141 -4.82 -0.85 -2.85
C VAL A 141 -3.34 -0.62 -2.58
N ALA A 142 -2.81 0.54 -2.98
CA ALA A 142 -1.40 0.87 -2.81
C ALA A 142 -1.03 1.00 -1.31
N ALA A 143 -1.87 1.64 -0.50
CA ALA A 143 -1.66 1.76 0.95
C ALA A 143 -1.61 0.39 1.63
N VAL A 144 -2.59 -0.48 1.34
CA VAL A 144 -2.63 -1.84 1.91
C VAL A 144 -1.43 -2.65 1.45
N GLY A 145 -1.04 -2.56 0.18
CA GLY A 145 0.13 -3.26 -0.36
C GLY A 145 1.43 -2.86 0.33
N MET A 146 1.64 -1.57 0.57
CA MET A 146 2.83 -1.05 1.27
C MET A 146 2.88 -1.50 2.73
N THR A 147 1.75 -1.50 3.43
CA THR A 147 1.68 -1.96 4.82
C THR A 147 1.94 -3.46 4.93
N TYR A 148 1.37 -4.25 4.02
CA TYR A 148 1.61 -5.69 3.97
C TYR A 148 3.09 -6.01 3.72
N LEU A 149 3.72 -5.29 2.78
CA LEU A 149 5.13 -5.48 2.47
C LEU A 149 6.03 -5.12 3.67
N SER A 150 5.70 -4.06 4.41
CA SER A 150 6.46 -3.64 5.59
C SER A 150 6.35 -4.63 6.77
N GLU A 151 5.22 -5.30 6.91
CA GLU A 151 4.99 -6.31 7.97
C GLU A 151 5.59 -7.68 7.63
N GLU A 152 5.64 -8.05 6.35
CA GLU A 152 6.17 -9.34 5.89
C GLU A 152 7.71 -9.36 5.84
N ILE A 153 8.37 -8.19 5.73
CA ILE A 153 9.82 -8.07 5.88
C ILE A 153 10.15 -8.19 7.37
N HIS A 154 10.32 -9.43 7.80
CA HIS A 154 10.65 -9.76 9.18
C HIS A 154 11.89 -8.96 9.66
N PRO A 155 11.89 -8.42 10.89
CA PRO A 155 13.03 -7.69 11.46
C PRO A 155 14.37 -8.43 11.38
N SER A 156 14.35 -9.75 11.27
CA SER A 156 15.55 -10.58 11.10
C SER A 156 16.34 -10.27 9.82
N VAL A 157 15.68 -9.85 8.73
CA VAL A 157 16.38 -9.48 7.48
C VAL A 157 17.04 -8.11 7.65
N VAL A 158 16.42 -7.21 8.37
CA VAL A 158 16.99 -5.89 8.71
C VAL A 158 18.17 -6.06 9.66
N ARG A 159 18.03 -6.91 10.69
CA ARG A 159 19.10 -7.19 11.65
C ARG A 159 20.30 -7.82 10.97
N SER A 160 20.13 -8.79 10.10
CA SER A 160 21.24 -9.42 9.36
C SER A 160 21.98 -8.42 8.44
N ARG A 161 21.30 -7.42 7.90
CA ARG A 161 21.96 -6.35 7.12
C ARG A 161 22.77 -5.40 8.02
N TRP A 162 22.27 -5.08 9.19
CA TRP A 162 23.02 -4.28 10.16
C TRP A 162 24.23 -5.05 10.70
N ASP A 163 24.10 -6.34 10.98
CA ASP A 163 25.20 -7.20 11.41
C ASP A 163 26.28 -7.31 10.32
N PHE A 164 25.89 -7.37 9.06
CA PHE A 164 26.83 -7.35 7.93
C PHE A 164 27.54 -6.00 7.79
N ILE A 165 26.81 -4.89 7.92
CA ILE A 165 27.40 -3.54 7.85
C ILE A 165 28.36 -3.30 9.02
N SER A 166 27.99 -3.71 10.24
CA SER A 166 28.87 -3.59 11.43
C SER A 166 30.08 -4.51 11.38
N ALA A 167 29.98 -5.65 10.67
CA ALA A 167 31.13 -6.55 10.44
C ALA A 167 32.11 -6.01 9.38
N VAL A 168 31.63 -5.18 8.44
CA VAL A 168 32.46 -4.60 7.36
C VAL A 168 33.08 -3.25 7.75
N THR A 169 32.52 -2.55 8.75
CA THR A 169 33.11 -1.34 9.31
C THR A 169 34.01 -1.72 10.51
N PRO A 170 35.36 -1.79 10.34
CA PRO A 170 36.24 -1.98 11.48
C PRO A 170 36.11 -0.77 12.40
N SER A 171 35.82 -1.05 13.68
CA SER A 171 35.85 -0.05 14.73
C SER A 171 37.21 0.65 14.70
N ALA A 172 37.22 1.91 14.29
CA ALA A 172 38.37 2.76 14.48
C ALA A 172 38.48 3.06 15.99
N ALA A 173 39.35 2.30 16.67
CA ALA A 173 39.82 2.60 18.02
C ALA A 173 41.05 3.49 17.94
#